data_67ff2d0057330ed74c6c9efa70a2d12b
#
_entry.id   67ff2d0057330ed74c6c9efa70a2d12b
#
_cell.length_a   1.000
_cell.length_b   1.000
_cell.length_c   1.000
_cell.angle_alpha   90.00
_cell.angle_beta   90.00
_cell.angle_gamma   90.00
#
_symmetry.space_group_name_H-M   'P 1'
#
loop_
_entity.id
_entity.type
_entity.pdbx_description
1 polymer ?
#
loop_
_entity_poly.entity_id
_entity_poly.type
_entity_poly.pdbx_seq_one_letter_code
_entity_poly.pdbx_strand_id
1 'polypeptide(L)'
;MLRTDRTWWLALVGLCAVLVAPLFVVDVPPLLDYPNHLARAFVLASLPDDTILARFYAPHWSIIPNLALDLLAPPLMHVLPVHVVGRLTIAAAILLPVLGTVAYNTAIGGRWWSFGVGLVAYNTCLLQGFLNFSISVGVALLLASCWLRWREARPRRAIGLAIVGAPVLFACHLMGLVCFGLLIGGGELCRVVQTPSSIVRRGLALLSVFAAPAALYSISALQPLGGDAEFLPFGDKLFQLVTIFSNYDWALDVAVAAAAMGVPALGQVFRWGRVPCPAACAMGLLAIVFLAAPYAWKGTYLLDTRFAVMLGFMLFAGFVPNRVPPIASVGMALLFAARMVLLVVVWADHRIDLTDLRRVLAPVQPGQAVYVVEAGQQENPAYWTANPHWRALSDGTRLDEHLGALALIERRAYWPFQFDMPSQQPIQTREPYRKLSGKVGHVPDWAEAAVADVCGFDYVLSLEADAFPDPPARRFRLLARSGFAALYAIDACAG
;
A
#
# COMPACT_ATOMS: atom_id res chain seq x y z
N MET A 1 17.96 -1.77 32.78
CA MET A 1 18.37 -0.40 33.10
C MET A 1 18.48 0.41 31.83
N LEU A 2 17.40 1.10 31.48
CA LEU A 2 17.34 1.97 30.32
C LEU A 2 17.39 3.40 30.84
N ARG A 3 18.57 4.01 30.96
CA ARG A 3 18.64 5.44 30.68
C ARG A 3 18.23 5.57 29.23
N THR A 4 16.94 5.79 29.00
CA THR A 4 16.40 6.16 27.71
C THR A 4 17.12 7.44 27.32
N ASP A 5 18.04 7.31 26.37
CA ASP A 5 18.74 8.45 25.83
C ASP A 5 17.69 9.36 25.20
N ARG A 6 17.43 10.49 25.86
CA ARG A 6 16.42 11.47 25.44
C ARG A 6 16.59 11.84 23.97
N THR A 7 17.84 11.91 23.52
CA THR A 7 18.21 12.20 22.14
C THR A 7 17.65 11.16 21.17
N TRP A 8 17.69 9.87 21.54
CA TRP A 8 17.19 8.81 20.69
C TRP A 8 15.65 8.89 20.51
N TRP A 9 14.92 9.16 21.59
CA TRP A 9 13.47 9.34 21.51
C TRP A 9 13.09 10.60 20.73
N LEU A 10 13.79 11.69 20.93
CA LEU A 10 13.59 12.92 20.17
C LEU A 10 13.85 12.71 18.67
N ALA A 11 14.91 11.96 18.33
CA ALA A 11 15.21 11.61 16.95
C ALA A 11 14.12 10.72 16.33
N LEU A 12 13.58 9.73 17.07
CA LEU A 12 12.47 8.89 16.60
C LEU A 12 11.20 9.72 16.37
N VAL A 13 10.84 10.59 17.31
CA VAL A 13 9.69 11.49 17.15
C VAL A 13 9.90 12.45 15.98
N GLY A 14 11.11 12.99 15.82
CA GLY A 14 11.49 13.83 14.68
C GLY A 14 11.36 13.09 13.34
N LEU A 15 11.84 11.85 13.26
CA LEU A 15 11.69 11.00 12.07
C LEU A 15 10.20 10.79 11.75
N CYS A 16 9.40 10.40 12.74
CA CYS A 16 7.96 10.21 12.55
C CYS A 16 7.26 11.50 12.09
N ALA A 17 7.61 12.65 12.68
CA ALA A 17 7.04 13.93 12.29
C ALA A 17 7.40 14.31 10.83
N VAL A 18 8.65 14.12 10.41
CA VAL A 18 9.09 14.36 9.03
C VAL A 18 8.36 13.44 8.06
N LEU A 19 8.20 12.15 8.41
CA LEU A 19 7.52 11.17 7.56
C LEU A 19 6.03 11.47 7.36
N VAL A 20 5.33 12.07 8.32
CA VAL A 20 3.92 12.42 8.17
C VAL A 20 3.70 13.84 7.61
N ALA A 21 4.74 14.67 7.55
CA ALA A 21 4.63 16.06 7.09
C ALA A 21 3.99 16.21 5.70
N PRO A 22 4.27 15.36 4.68
CA PRO A 22 3.63 15.44 3.37
C PRO A 22 2.10 15.30 3.42
N LEU A 23 1.53 14.60 4.41
CA LEU A 23 0.09 14.43 4.56
C LEU A 23 -0.66 15.72 4.92
N PHE A 24 0.06 16.76 5.34
CA PHE A 24 -0.53 18.08 5.62
C PHE A 24 -0.51 19.01 4.40
N VAL A 25 0.18 18.61 3.32
CA VAL A 25 0.29 19.41 2.10
C VAL A 25 -0.94 19.23 1.21
N VAL A 26 -1.51 18.03 1.16
CA VAL A 26 -2.62 17.67 0.30
C VAL A 26 -3.65 16.82 1.06
N ASP A 27 -4.93 16.99 0.77
CA ASP A 27 -6.01 16.25 1.44
C ASP A 27 -6.25 14.86 0.84
N VAL A 28 -5.98 14.67 -0.45
CA VAL A 28 -5.98 13.39 -1.15
C VAL A 28 -4.58 13.15 -1.72
N PRO A 29 -3.70 12.45 -0.99
CA PRO A 29 -2.35 12.13 -1.48
C PRO A 29 -2.39 11.27 -2.75
N PRO A 30 -1.45 11.49 -3.71
CA PRO A 30 -1.39 10.74 -4.95
C PRO A 30 -0.84 9.33 -4.71
N LEU A 31 -1.70 8.45 -4.24
CA LEU A 31 -1.47 7.01 -4.12
C LEU A 31 -2.53 6.31 -4.95
N LEU A 32 -2.13 5.40 -5.85
CA LEU A 32 -2.97 4.82 -6.88
C LEU A 32 -4.33 4.30 -6.36
N ASP A 33 -4.34 3.32 -5.49
CA ASP A 33 -5.57 2.65 -4.99
C ASP A 33 -6.25 3.42 -3.85
N TYR A 34 -5.59 4.43 -3.29
CA TYR A 34 -6.09 5.12 -2.09
C TYR A 34 -7.46 5.76 -2.27
N PRO A 35 -7.78 6.49 -3.35
CA PRO A 35 -9.10 7.08 -3.54
C PRO A 35 -10.20 6.02 -3.57
N ASN A 36 -9.95 4.86 -4.20
CA ASN A 36 -10.89 3.73 -4.27
C ASN A 36 -11.11 3.12 -2.88
N HIS A 37 -10.05 2.88 -2.12
CA HIS A 37 -10.16 2.40 -0.74
C HIS A 37 -10.88 3.38 0.17
N LEU A 38 -10.62 4.68 0.02
CA LEU A 38 -11.29 5.72 0.80
C LEU A 38 -12.79 5.79 0.46
N ALA A 39 -13.14 5.69 -0.83
CA ALA A 39 -14.52 5.65 -1.31
C ALA A 39 -15.27 4.44 -0.71
N ARG A 40 -14.66 3.25 -0.70
CA ARG A 40 -15.25 2.06 -0.08
C ARG A 40 -15.51 2.26 1.42
N ALA A 41 -14.54 2.77 2.14
CA ALA A 41 -14.69 3.05 3.57
C ALA A 41 -15.77 4.11 3.84
N PHE A 42 -15.85 5.15 3.00
CA PHE A 42 -16.90 6.18 3.05
C PHE A 42 -18.29 5.58 2.81
N VAL A 43 -18.44 4.73 1.80
CA VAL A 43 -19.71 4.03 1.54
C VAL A 43 -20.11 3.18 2.74
N LEU A 44 -19.21 2.34 3.27
CA LEU A 44 -19.49 1.50 4.44
C LEU A 44 -19.92 2.32 5.66
N ALA A 45 -19.32 3.48 5.89
CA ALA A 45 -19.68 4.38 6.98
C ALA A 45 -21.06 5.03 6.76
N SER A 46 -21.41 5.34 5.50
CA SER A 46 -22.60 6.12 5.16
C SER A 46 -23.85 5.27 4.91
N LEU A 47 -23.69 4.00 4.52
CA LEU A 47 -24.82 3.12 4.15
C LEU A 47 -25.99 3.08 5.16
N PRO A 48 -25.77 3.14 6.49
CA PRO A 48 -26.89 3.12 7.43
C PRO A 48 -27.87 4.29 7.28
N ASP A 49 -27.37 5.48 6.89
CA ASP A 49 -28.13 6.72 6.91
C ASP A 49 -28.29 7.38 5.52
N ASP A 50 -27.52 6.93 4.50
CA ASP A 50 -27.51 7.50 3.16
C ASP A 50 -28.31 6.66 2.17
N THR A 51 -29.55 7.09 1.90
CA THR A 51 -30.46 6.40 0.97
C THR A 51 -29.99 6.46 -0.48
N ILE A 52 -29.15 7.44 -0.87
CA ILE A 52 -28.60 7.56 -2.22
C ILE A 52 -27.54 6.48 -2.43
N LEU A 53 -26.56 6.40 -1.52
CA LEU A 53 -25.50 5.37 -1.60
C LEU A 53 -26.07 3.97 -1.44
N ALA A 54 -27.13 3.78 -0.63
CA ALA A 54 -27.81 2.51 -0.47
C ALA A 54 -28.53 2.03 -1.75
N ARG A 55 -28.77 2.91 -2.76
CA ARG A 55 -29.24 2.50 -4.10
C ARG A 55 -28.14 1.82 -4.90
N PHE A 56 -26.89 2.24 -4.71
CA PHE A 56 -25.75 1.76 -5.48
C PHE A 56 -25.10 0.53 -4.86
N TYR A 57 -24.96 0.52 -3.53
CA TYR A 57 -24.14 -0.44 -2.80
C TYR A 57 -24.89 -1.13 -1.68
N ALA A 58 -24.38 -2.32 -1.32
CA ALA A 58 -24.79 -3.06 -0.13
C ALA A 58 -23.56 -3.58 0.61
N PRO A 59 -23.57 -3.70 1.94
CA PRO A 59 -22.51 -4.37 2.66
C PRO A 59 -22.54 -5.88 2.33
N HIS A 60 -21.36 -6.46 2.18
CA HIS A 60 -21.16 -7.89 1.92
C HIS A 60 -20.02 -8.43 2.78
N TRP A 61 -20.27 -8.60 4.07
CA TRP A 61 -19.28 -9.09 5.01
C TRP A 61 -19.10 -10.61 4.88
N SER A 62 -17.88 -11.04 4.71
CA SER A 62 -17.46 -12.45 4.67
C SER A 62 -16.10 -12.60 5.37
N ILE A 63 -15.67 -13.84 5.60
CA ILE A 63 -14.33 -14.09 6.11
C ILE A 63 -13.35 -13.90 4.97
N ILE A 64 -12.70 -12.75 4.95
CA ILE A 64 -11.69 -12.36 3.96
C ILE A 64 -10.48 -11.75 4.67
N PRO A 65 -9.26 -12.00 4.17
CA PRO A 65 -8.09 -11.23 4.58
C PRO A 65 -8.05 -9.91 3.80
N ASN A 66 -7.73 -8.80 4.36
CA ASN A 66 -7.62 -7.48 3.73
C ASN A 66 -8.66 -6.46 4.22
N LEU A 67 -8.98 -6.49 5.52
CA LEU A 67 -10.05 -5.70 6.13
C LEU A 67 -9.55 -4.57 7.04
N ALA A 68 -8.22 -4.32 7.17
CA ALA A 68 -7.74 -3.35 8.17
C ALA A 68 -8.41 -1.98 7.98
N LEU A 69 -8.43 -1.45 6.76
CA LEU A 69 -9.05 -0.16 6.47
C LEU A 69 -10.58 -0.19 6.67
N ASP A 70 -11.22 -1.26 6.22
CA ASP A 70 -12.67 -1.41 6.26
C ASP A 70 -13.23 -1.58 7.69
N LEU A 71 -12.39 -2.05 8.61
CA LEU A 71 -12.73 -2.14 10.04
C LEU A 71 -12.38 -0.87 10.82
N LEU A 72 -11.31 -0.16 10.45
CA LEU A 72 -10.81 0.97 11.21
C LEU A 72 -11.36 2.32 10.72
N ALA A 73 -11.50 2.53 9.41
CA ALA A 73 -11.86 3.84 8.88
C ALA A 73 -13.37 4.17 9.03
N PRO A 74 -14.34 3.28 8.74
CA PRO A 74 -15.75 3.62 8.83
C PRO A 74 -16.19 4.12 10.22
N PRO A 75 -15.82 3.49 11.35
CA PRO A 75 -16.16 4.01 12.67
C PRO A 75 -15.59 5.42 12.94
N LEU A 76 -14.39 5.71 12.43
CA LEU A 76 -13.77 7.03 12.60
C LEU A 76 -14.47 8.10 11.76
N MET A 77 -15.05 7.74 10.61
CA MET A 77 -15.77 8.66 9.73
C MET A 77 -17.09 9.17 10.34
N HIS A 78 -17.64 8.52 11.36
CA HIS A 78 -18.79 9.07 12.10
C HIS A 78 -18.43 10.28 12.98
N VAL A 79 -17.14 10.47 13.30
CA VAL A 79 -16.66 11.55 14.19
C VAL A 79 -15.66 12.50 13.54
N LEU A 80 -15.05 12.11 12.43
CA LEU A 80 -14.04 12.88 11.72
C LEU A 80 -14.37 12.98 10.22
N PRO A 81 -13.99 14.08 9.55
CA PRO A 81 -14.14 14.19 8.10
C PRO A 81 -13.41 13.08 7.34
N VAL A 82 -13.99 12.63 6.22
CA VAL A 82 -13.49 11.50 5.41
C VAL A 82 -12.01 11.65 5.03
N HIS A 83 -11.59 12.82 4.55
CA HIS A 83 -10.20 13.07 4.15
C HIS A 83 -9.24 13.12 5.35
N VAL A 84 -9.71 13.48 6.54
CA VAL A 84 -8.91 13.40 7.79
C VAL A 84 -8.68 11.95 8.16
N VAL A 85 -9.73 11.12 8.15
CA VAL A 85 -9.61 9.67 8.41
C VAL A 85 -8.68 9.02 7.39
N GLY A 86 -8.83 9.37 6.11
CA GLY A 86 -7.93 8.88 5.06
C GLY A 86 -6.47 9.18 5.35
N ARG A 87 -6.11 10.43 5.70
CA ARG A 87 -4.74 10.81 6.09
C ARG A 87 -4.24 10.08 7.33
N LEU A 88 -5.10 9.84 8.32
CA LEU A 88 -4.76 9.06 9.51
C LEU A 88 -4.44 7.60 9.17
N THR A 89 -5.17 7.00 8.22
CA THR A 89 -4.88 5.63 7.77
C THR A 89 -3.58 5.54 6.99
N ILE A 90 -3.26 6.54 6.15
CA ILE A 90 -1.96 6.62 5.47
C ILE A 90 -0.84 6.83 6.51
N ALA A 91 -1.03 7.71 7.49
CA ALA A 91 -0.06 7.89 8.58
C ALA A 91 0.22 6.57 9.32
N ALA A 92 -0.82 5.78 9.62
CA ALA A 92 -0.65 4.45 10.21
C ALA A 92 0.12 3.50 9.29
N ALA A 93 -0.17 3.51 7.97
CA ALA A 93 0.52 2.68 6.98
C ALA A 93 2.01 3.05 6.82
N ILE A 94 2.40 4.29 7.09
CA ILE A 94 3.79 4.76 7.11
C ILE A 94 4.46 4.43 8.46
N LEU A 95 3.82 4.81 9.57
CA LEU A 95 4.46 4.79 10.87
C LEU A 95 4.56 3.38 11.48
N LEU A 96 3.57 2.51 11.26
CA LEU A 96 3.61 1.15 11.83
C LEU A 96 4.81 0.33 11.32
N PRO A 97 5.13 0.28 10.01
CA PRO A 97 6.35 -0.39 9.52
C PRO A 97 7.63 0.24 10.07
N VAL A 98 7.69 1.57 10.18
CA VAL A 98 8.84 2.29 10.74
C VAL A 98 9.04 1.91 12.21
N LEU A 99 8.00 2.01 13.03
CA LEU A 99 8.05 1.65 14.46
C LEU A 99 8.32 0.15 14.65
N GLY A 100 7.74 -0.70 13.80
CA GLY A 100 8.01 -2.13 13.77
C GLY A 100 9.47 -2.46 13.47
N THR A 101 10.05 -1.79 12.47
CA THR A 101 11.48 -1.91 12.11
C THR A 101 12.38 -1.51 13.28
N VAL A 102 12.09 -0.37 13.91
CA VAL A 102 12.83 0.12 15.09
C VAL A 102 12.71 -0.86 16.26
N ALA A 103 11.51 -1.38 16.52
CA ALA A 103 11.27 -2.34 17.60
C ALA A 103 11.99 -3.67 17.35
N TYR A 104 11.96 -4.18 16.11
CA TYR A 104 12.64 -5.43 15.73
C TYR A 104 14.16 -5.28 15.84
N ASN A 105 14.73 -4.20 15.27
CA ASN A 105 16.16 -3.91 15.36
C ASN A 105 16.63 -3.80 16.81
N THR A 106 15.86 -3.12 17.67
CA THR A 106 16.16 -3.03 19.09
C THR A 106 16.09 -4.40 19.78
N ALA A 107 15.17 -5.29 19.39
CA ALA A 107 15.04 -6.63 19.96
C ALA A 107 16.25 -7.52 19.66
N ILE A 108 16.97 -7.28 18.56
CA ILE A 108 18.21 -8.01 18.19
C ILE A 108 19.51 -7.29 18.59
N GLY A 109 19.40 -6.20 19.37
CA GLY A 109 20.53 -5.46 19.93
C GLY A 109 21.02 -4.27 19.10
N GLY A 110 20.28 -3.87 18.06
CA GLY A 110 20.54 -2.65 17.30
C GLY A 110 19.93 -1.39 17.93
N ARG A 111 20.13 -0.25 17.33
CA ARG A 111 19.62 1.04 17.84
C ARG A 111 19.43 2.10 16.75
N TRP A 112 20.49 2.87 16.44
CA TRP A 112 20.42 4.04 15.54
C TRP A 112 20.25 3.69 14.07
N TRP A 113 20.77 2.54 13.65
CA TRP A 113 20.71 2.08 12.27
C TRP A 113 19.27 2.00 11.73
N SER A 114 18.36 1.58 12.60
CA SER A 114 16.95 1.43 12.22
C SER A 114 16.26 2.72 11.75
N PHE A 115 16.81 3.90 12.06
CA PHE A 115 16.26 5.18 11.59
C PHE A 115 16.44 5.39 10.08
N GLY A 116 17.39 4.68 9.45
CA GLY A 116 17.50 4.61 8.00
C GLY A 116 16.26 4.05 7.29
N VAL A 117 15.33 3.43 8.04
CA VAL A 117 14.03 2.97 7.53
C VAL A 117 13.22 4.08 6.85
N GLY A 118 13.49 5.35 7.15
CA GLY A 118 12.92 6.49 6.43
C GLY A 118 13.14 6.43 4.92
N LEU A 119 14.23 5.80 4.44
CA LEU A 119 14.52 5.63 3.01
C LEU A 119 13.56 4.65 2.32
N VAL A 120 12.94 3.72 3.04
CA VAL A 120 12.00 2.73 2.51
C VAL A 120 10.55 2.98 2.94
N ALA A 121 10.32 3.97 3.79
CA ALA A 121 8.98 4.26 4.32
C ALA A 121 7.96 4.59 3.23
N TYR A 122 8.38 5.38 2.23
CA TYR A 122 7.59 5.68 1.02
C TYR A 122 8.02 4.76 -0.13
N ASN A 123 7.79 3.47 0.04
CA ASN A 123 8.07 2.45 -0.97
C ASN A 123 6.96 2.36 -2.02
N THR A 124 7.24 1.65 -3.12
CA THR A 124 6.30 1.50 -4.23
C THR A 124 4.95 0.92 -3.80
N CYS A 125 4.89 -0.07 -2.90
CA CYS A 125 3.62 -0.63 -2.42
C CYS A 125 2.78 0.40 -1.65
N LEU A 126 3.39 1.28 -0.87
CA LEU A 126 2.67 2.37 -0.21
C LEU A 126 2.13 3.36 -1.23
N LEU A 127 2.96 3.77 -2.21
CA LEU A 127 2.58 4.74 -3.24
C LEU A 127 1.52 4.18 -4.21
N GLN A 128 1.49 2.86 -4.41
CA GLN A 128 0.39 2.18 -5.09
C GLN A 128 -0.89 2.07 -4.23
N GLY A 129 -0.87 2.54 -2.98
CA GLY A 129 -2.06 2.57 -2.12
C GLY A 129 -2.31 1.28 -1.33
N PHE A 130 -1.35 0.33 -1.23
CA PHE A 130 -1.51 -0.93 -0.50
C PHE A 130 -1.46 -0.73 1.02
N LEU A 131 -2.43 0.07 1.54
CA LEU A 131 -2.43 0.51 2.94
C LEU A 131 -2.59 -0.66 3.92
N ASN A 132 -3.52 -1.59 3.65
CA ASN A 132 -3.74 -2.77 4.51
C ASN A 132 -2.48 -3.63 4.60
N PHE A 133 -1.77 -3.80 3.48
CA PHE A 133 -0.49 -4.50 3.44
C PHE A 133 0.54 -3.79 4.31
N SER A 134 0.74 -2.48 4.13
CA SER A 134 1.72 -1.70 4.88
C SER A 134 1.44 -1.71 6.39
N ILE A 135 0.19 -1.52 6.81
CA ILE A 135 -0.25 -1.63 8.21
C ILE A 135 0.10 -3.02 8.76
N SER A 136 -0.24 -4.07 8.02
CA SER A 136 -0.03 -5.44 8.46
C SER A 136 1.45 -5.82 8.60
N VAL A 137 2.34 -5.34 7.71
CA VAL A 137 3.79 -5.51 7.83
C VAL A 137 4.32 -4.84 9.10
N GLY A 138 3.83 -3.63 9.40
CA GLY A 138 4.20 -2.94 10.63
C GLY A 138 3.79 -3.71 11.89
N VAL A 139 2.55 -4.20 11.95
CA VAL A 139 2.06 -5.04 13.05
C VAL A 139 2.85 -6.35 13.14
N ALA A 140 3.18 -6.98 12.01
CA ALA A 140 4.00 -8.20 11.96
C ALA A 140 5.38 -7.99 12.56
N LEU A 141 6.07 -6.89 12.21
CA LEU A 141 7.38 -6.53 12.77
C LEU A 141 7.29 -6.25 14.29
N LEU A 142 6.24 -5.56 14.75
CA LEU A 142 6.01 -5.32 16.18
C LEU A 142 5.80 -6.63 16.95
N LEU A 143 4.92 -7.52 16.46
CA LEU A 143 4.67 -8.83 17.07
C LEU A 143 5.92 -9.71 17.05
N ALA A 144 6.67 -9.71 15.95
CA ALA A 144 7.93 -10.43 15.84
C ALA A 144 8.99 -9.88 16.81
N SER A 145 9.03 -8.59 17.05
CA SER A 145 9.90 -7.99 18.07
C SER A 145 9.57 -8.46 19.48
N CYS A 146 8.28 -8.57 19.80
CA CYS A 146 7.82 -9.14 21.08
C CYS A 146 8.17 -10.63 21.19
N TRP A 147 8.00 -11.39 20.08
CA TRP A 147 8.42 -12.79 20.03
C TRP A 147 9.90 -12.94 20.35
N LEU A 148 10.79 -12.21 19.67
CA LEU A 148 12.24 -12.28 19.91
C LEU A 148 12.63 -11.95 21.35
N ARG A 149 11.98 -10.96 21.97
CA ARG A 149 12.26 -10.53 23.35
C ARG A 149 11.76 -11.52 24.41
N TRP A 150 10.59 -12.14 24.17
CA TRP A 150 9.91 -12.91 25.21
C TRP A 150 9.97 -14.42 25.02
N ARG A 151 10.29 -14.92 23.83
CA ARG A 151 10.18 -16.34 23.49
C ARG A 151 10.97 -17.25 24.39
N GLU A 152 12.14 -16.85 24.84
CA GLU A 152 12.97 -17.65 25.76
C GLU A 152 12.65 -17.35 27.23
N ALA A 153 12.56 -16.07 27.61
CA ALA A 153 12.37 -15.67 28.99
C ALA A 153 10.91 -15.82 29.51
N ARG A 154 9.92 -15.64 28.62
CA ARG A 154 8.49 -15.65 28.94
C ARG A 154 7.69 -16.34 27.84
N PRO A 155 7.92 -17.64 27.55
CA PRO A 155 7.37 -18.31 26.37
C PRO A 155 5.84 -18.28 26.30
N ARG A 156 5.14 -18.42 27.44
CA ARG A 156 3.67 -18.36 27.47
C ARG A 156 3.14 -17.00 27.01
N ARG A 157 3.81 -15.89 27.37
CA ARG A 157 3.42 -14.53 26.91
C ARG A 157 3.67 -14.34 25.42
N ALA A 158 4.82 -14.80 24.92
CA ALA A 158 5.18 -14.74 23.51
C ALA A 158 4.18 -15.51 22.64
N ILE A 159 3.91 -16.78 23.02
CA ILE A 159 2.98 -17.65 22.30
C ILE A 159 1.54 -17.11 22.39
N GLY A 160 1.08 -16.71 23.59
CA GLY A 160 -0.27 -16.16 23.77
C GLY A 160 -0.51 -14.89 22.94
N LEU A 161 0.46 -13.95 22.93
CA LEU A 161 0.37 -12.75 22.09
C LEU A 161 0.36 -13.12 20.61
N ALA A 162 1.17 -14.09 20.19
CA ALA A 162 1.24 -14.53 18.79
C ALA A 162 -0.06 -15.24 18.34
N ILE A 163 -0.67 -16.07 19.21
CA ILE A 163 -1.97 -16.74 18.95
C ILE A 163 -3.08 -15.71 18.72
N VAL A 164 -3.10 -14.61 19.48
CA VAL A 164 -4.08 -13.54 19.32
C VAL A 164 -3.72 -12.65 18.12
N GLY A 165 -2.45 -12.35 17.94
CA GLY A 165 -1.97 -11.44 16.88
C GLY A 165 -2.08 -12.05 15.46
N ALA A 166 -1.93 -13.36 15.31
CA ALA A 166 -1.95 -13.99 13.99
C ALA A 166 -3.34 -13.93 13.30
N PRO A 167 -4.49 -14.17 13.96
CA PRO A 167 -5.81 -13.89 13.38
C PRO A 167 -6.05 -12.40 13.06
N VAL A 168 -5.54 -11.49 13.90
CA VAL A 168 -5.61 -10.05 13.61
C VAL A 168 -4.83 -9.72 12.34
N LEU A 169 -3.63 -10.28 12.18
CA LEU A 169 -2.85 -10.12 10.94
C LEU A 169 -3.56 -10.72 9.73
N PHE A 170 -4.22 -11.87 9.88
CA PHE A 170 -5.06 -12.45 8.83
C PHE A 170 -6.14 -11.46 8.40
N ALA A 171 -6.89 -10.91 9.36
CA ALA A 171 -7.94 -9.93 9.06
C ALA A 171 -7.36 -8.63 8.45
N CYS A 172 -6.21 -8.16 8.92
CA CYS A 172 -5.56 -6.98 8.35
C CYS A 172 -5.14 -7.19 6.90
N HIS A 173 -4.29 -8.19 6.64
CA HIS A 173 -3.83 -8.56 5.31
C HIS A 173 -3.02 -9.87 5.36
N LEU A 174 -3.34 -10.83 4.48
CA LEU A 174 -2.69 -12.15 4.44
C LEU A 174 -1.15 -12.07 4.34
N MET A 175 -0.62 -11.12 3.55
CA MET A 175 0.84 -10.97 3.39
C MET A 175 1.54 -10.53 4.68
N GLY A 176 0.88 -9.78 5.55
CA GLY A 176 1.42 -9.47 6.88
C GLY A 176 1.50 -10.70 7.79
N LEU A 177 0.51 -11.60 7.71
CA LEU A 177 0.56 -12.88 8.41
C LEU A 177 1.73 -13.74 7.91
N VAL A 178 1.94 -13.81 6.59
CA VAL A 178 3.08 -14.51 5.99
C VAL A 178 4.40 -13.89 6.45
N CYS A 179 4.51 -12.56 6.41
CA CYS A 179 5.67 -11.83 6.92
C CYS A 179 5.96 -12.21 8.38
N PHE A 180 4.94 -12.17 9.24
CA PHE A 180 5.06 -12.57 10.64
C PHE A 180 5.57 -14.01 10.79
N GLY A 181 5.01 -14.93 9.99
CA GLY A 181 5.45 -16.33 9.98
C GLY A 181 6.92 -16.51 9.62
N LEU A 182 7.39 -15.79 8.59
CA LEU A 182 8.79 -15.83 8.15
C LEU A 182 9.73 -15.20 9.19
N LEU A 183 9.32 -14.12 9.85
CA LEU A 183 10.10 -13.44 10.88
C LEU A 183 10.27 -14.33 12.14
N ILE A 184 9.16 -14.87 12.70
CA ILE A 184 9.25 -15.73 13.87
C ILE A 184 9.81 -17.11 13.52
N GLY A 185 9.49 -17.63 12.33
CA GLY A 185 10.08 -18.88 11.80
C GLY A 185 11.60 -18.78 11.68
N GLY A 186 12.13 -17.66 11.17
CA GLY A 186 13.57 -17.40 11.15
C GLY A 186 14.19 -17.38 12.55
N GLY A 187 13.50 -16.78 13.53
CA GLY A 187 13.91 -16.81 14.94
C GLY A 187 13.97 -18.22 15.51
N GLU A 188 12.93 -19.05 15.25
CA GLU A 188 12.91 -20.44 15.70
C GLU A 188 13.93 -21.31 14.95
N LEU A 189 14.10 -21.12 13.64
CA LEU A 189 15.11 -21.82 12.84
C LEU A 189 16.51 -21.59 13.37
N CYS A 190 16.86 -20.33 13.68
CA CYS A 190 18.15 -20.00 14.30
C CYS A 190 18.37 -20.79 15.61
N ARG A 191 17.32 -20.97 16.42
CA ARG A 191 17.39 -21.74 17.67
C ARG A 191 17.49 -23.23 17.44
N VAL A 192 16.78 -23.77 16.43
CA VAL A 192 16.87 -25.18 16.04
C VAL A 192 18.28 -25.52 15.58
N VAL A 193 18.91 -24.65 14.76
CA VAL A 193 20.30 -24.84 14.34
C VAL A 193 21.26 -24.89 15.53
N GLN A 194 21.04 -24.09 16.57
CA GLN A 194 21.83 -24.07 17.80
C GLN A 194 21.54 -25.28 18.73
N THR A 195 20.27 -25.76 18.73
CA THR A 195 19.80 -26.81 19.61
C THR A 195 18.80 -27.72 18.88
N PRO A 196 19.28 -28.67 18.06
CA PRO A 196 18.43 -29.51 17.20
C PRO A 196 17.34 -30.27 17.93
N SER A 197 17.60 -30.72 19.16
CA SER A 197 16.63 -31.44 20.01
C SER A 197 15.37 -30.63 20.34
N SER A 198 15.39 -29.32 20.12
CA SER A 198 14.26 -28.42 20.38
C SER A 198 13.23 -28.36 19.24
N ILE A 199 13.47 -29.00 18.08
CA ILE A 199 12.67 -28.87 16.86
C ILE A 199 11.19 -29.12 17.05
N VAL A 200 10.84 -30.24 17.74
CA VAL A 200 9.44 -30.61 17.96
C VAL A 200 8.71 -29.58 18.81
N ARG A 201 9.29 -29.17 19.93
CA ARG A 201 8.70 -28.14 20.80
C ARG A 201 8.52 -26.79 20.09
N ARG A 202 9.46 -26.40 19.25
CA ARG A 202 9.41 -25.15 18.48
C ARG A 202 8.39 -25.24 17.35
N GLY A 203 8.35 -26.36 16.64
CA GLY A 203 7.33 -26.63 15.62
C GLY A 203 5.92 -26.62 16.20
N LEU A 204 5.66 -27.26 17.34
CA LEU A 204 4.35 -27.21 18.01
C LEU A 204 3.95 -25.79 18.42
N ALA A 205 4.91 -24.96 18.87
CA ALA A 205 4.63 -23.58 19.19
C ALA A 205 4.22 -22.78 17.94
N LEU A 206 4.89 -22.98 16.79
CA LEU A 206 4.48 -22.34 15.53
C LEU A 206 3.12 -22.86 15.05
N LEU A 207 2.90 -24.17 15.10
CA LEU A 207 1.60 -24.76 14.75
C LEU A 207 0.46 -24.17 15.57
N SER A 208 0.66 -23.99 16.88
CA SER A 208 -0.37 -23.39 17.75
C SER A 208 -0.69 -21.93 17.38
N VAL A 209 0.30 -21.16 16.90
CA VAL A 209 0.12 -19.75 16.47
C VAL A 209 -0.66 -19.69 15.17
N PHE A 210 -0.39 -20.58 14.20
CA PHE A 210 -0.98 -20.51 12.87
C PHE A 210 -2.23 -21.38 12.68
N ALA A 211 -2.65 -22.16 13.68
CA ALA A 211 -3.84 -23.02 13.59
C ALA A 211 -5.13 -22.23 13.30
N ALA A 212 -5.37 -21.14 14.04
CA ALA A 212 -6.56 -20.31 13.83
C ALA A 212 -6.53 -19.56 12.48
N PRO A 213 -5.45 -18.89 12.05
CA PRO A 213 -5.36 -18.32 10.70
C PRO A 213 -5.53 -19.36 9.58
N ALA A 214 -4.99 -20.55 9.73
CA ALA A 214 -5.16 -21.62 8.73
C ALA A 214 -6.64 -22.07 8.64
N ALA A 215 -7.32 -22.20 9.77
CA ALA A 215 -8.75 -22.47 9.79
C ALA A 215 -9.57 -21.32 9.16
N LEU A 216 -9.25 -20.05 9.47
CA LEU A 216 -9.90 -18.90 8.85
C LEU A 216 -9.67 -18.86 7.33
N TYR A 217 -8.45 -19.16 6.87
CA TYR A 217 -8.16 -19.22 5.44
C TYR A 217 -8.95 -20.32 4.73
N SER A 218 -9.08 -21.52 5.35
CA SER A 218 -9.78 -22.66 4.74
C SER A 218 -11.27 -22.41 4.49
N ILE A 219 -11.88 -21.51 5.28
CA ILE A 219 -13.30 -21.10 5.14
C ILE A 219 -13.47 -19.72 4.54
N SER A 220 -12.38 -19.06 4.12
CA SER A 220 -12.43 -17.71 3.58
C SER A 220 -12.96 -17.69 2.14
N ALA A 221 -13.60 -16.60 1.76
CA ALA A 221 -14.05 -16.36 0.39
C ALA A 221 -12.91 -16.27 -0.64
N LEU A 222 -11.67 -16.07 -0.19
CA LEU A 222 -10.48 -16.06 -1.04
C LEU A 222 -10.04 -17.48 -1.48
N GLN A 223 -10.34 -18.50 -0.66
CA GLN A 223 -9.86 -19.87 -0.90
C GLN A 223 -10.34 -20.46 -2.24
N PRO A 224 -11.64 -20.31 -2.66
CA PRO A 224 -12.15 -20.87 -3.91
C PRO A 224 -11.62 -20.18 -5.17
N LEU A 225 -10.99 -19.00 -5.07
CA LEU A 225 -10.49 -18.30 -6.26
C LEU A 225 -9.45 -19.16 -6.97
N GLY A 226 -9.73 -19.46 -8.25
CA GLY A 226 -8.80 -20.06 -9.18
C GLY A 226 -7.91 -18.99 -9.84
N GLY A 227 -7.16 -19.42 -10.83
CA GLY A 227 -6.32 -18.60 -11.68
C GLY A 227 -4.89 -19.13 -11.76
N ASP A 228 -4.29 -18.93 -12.91
CA ASP A 228 -2.89 -19.29 -13.15
C ASP A 228 -1.96 -18.35 -12.37
N ALA A 229 -0.82 -18.86 -11.99
CA ALA A 229 0.23 -18.08 -11.37
C ALA A 229 1.14 -17.51 -12.47
N GLU A 230 1.29 -16.20 -12.51
CA GLU A 230 2.17 -15.50 -13.44
C GLU A 230 3.52 -15.21 -12.77
N PHE A 231 4.62 -15.52 -13.43
CA PHE A 231 5.96 -15.30 -12.93
C PHE A 231 6.71 -14.32 -13.81
N LEU A 232 7.43 -13.39 -13.19
CA LEU A 232 8.35 -12.52 -13.92
C LEU A 232 9.62 -13.28 -14.35
N PRO A 233 10.27 -12.86 -15.45
CA PRO A 233 11.64 -13.25 -15.76
C PRO A 233 12.57 -12.95 -14.59
N PHE A 234 13.61 -13.78 -14.39
CA PHE A 234 14.50 -13.67 -13.24
C PHE A 234 15.18 -12.30 -13.11
N GLY A 235 15.58 -11.70 -14.24
CA GLY A 235 16.17 -10.36 -14.27
C GLY A 235 15.21 -9.29 -13.75
N ASP A 236 13.96 -9.30 -14.20
CA ASP A 236 12.93 -8.35 -13.80
C ASP A 236 12.58 -8.53 -12.31
N LYS A 237 12.55 -9.78 -11.85
CA LYS A 237 12.36 -10.08 -10.44
C LYS A 237 13.48 -9.50 -9.56
N LEU A 238 14.75 -9.64 -9.96
CA LEU A 238 15.86 -9.01 -9.22
C LEU A 238 15.79 -7.47 -9.28
N PHE A 239 15.34 -6.93 -10.41
CA PHE A 239 15.17 -5.49 -10.58
C PHE A 239 14.13 -4.91 -9.61
N GLN A 240 13.14 -5.70 -9.20
CA GLN A 240 12.19 -5.28 -8.15
C GLN A 240 12.87 -4.89 -6.83
N LEU A 241 14.04 -5.43 -6.48
CA LEU A 241 14.79 -5.02 -5.30
C LEU A 241 15.25 -3.55 -5.38
N VAL A 242 15.32 -2.98 -6.57
CA VAL A 242 15.59 -1.55 -6.80
C VAL A 242 14.27 -0.77 -6.88
N THR A 243 13.28 -1.26 -7.63
CA THR A 243 12.02 -0.55 -7.86
C THR A 243 11.13 -0.44 -6.61
N ILE A 244 11.37 -1.22 -5.54
CA ILE A 244 10.71 -0.95 -4.25
C ILE A 244 11.00 0.44 -3.70
N PHE A 245 12.08 1.08 -4.16
CA PHE A 245 12.44 2.45 -3.80
C PHE A 245 11.89 3.49 -4.79
N SER A 246 11.17 3.08 -5.84
CA SER A 246 10.57 4.01 -6.81
C SER A 246 9.71 5.06 -6.13
N ASN A 247 9.95 6.31 -6.54
CA ASN A 247 9.22 7.48 -6.11
C ASN A 247 9.06 8.38 -7.36
N TYR A 248 9.51 9.61 -7.39
CA TYR A 248 9.28 10.54 -8.49
C TYR A 248 10.54 10.90 -9.30
N ASP A 249 11.72 10.47 -8.88
CA ASP A 249 12.98 10.71 -9.59
C ASP A 249 13.85 9.45 -9.60
N TRP A 250 14.08 8.90 -10.78
CA TRP A 250 14.79 7.63 -10.95
C TRP A 250 16.23 7.67 -10.44
N ALA A 251 16.95 8.77 -10.66
CA ALA A 251 18.35 8.88 -10.23
C ALA A 251 18.46 8.89 -8.69
N LEU A 252 17.55 9.62 -8.03
CA LEU A 252 17.46 9.64 -6.58
C LEU A 252 17.03 8.27 -6.03
N ASP A 253 16.09 7.59 -6.67
CA ASP A 253 15.59 6.27 -6.26
C ASP A 253 16.70 5.20 -6.34
N VAL A 254 17.47 5.18 -7.43
CA VAL A 254 18.64 4.31 -7.58
C VAL A 254 19.72 4.63 -6.53
N ALA A 255 19.98 5.90 -6.25
CA ALA A 255 20.93 6.30 -5.22
C ALA A 255 20.49 5.85 -3.82
N VAL A 256 19.17 5.96 -3.52
CA VAL A 256 18.58 5.47 -2.27
C VAL A 256 18.69 3.95 -2.17
N ALA A 257 18.35 3.21 -3.24
CA ALA A 257 18.49 1.76 -3.30
C ALA A 257 19.93 1.31 -3.07
N ALA A 258 20.89 1.95 -3.78
CA ALA A 258 22.32 1.69 -3.64
C ALA A 258 22.82 1.95 -2.19
N ALA A 259 22.38 3.03 -1.55
CA ALA A 259 22.75 3.34 -0.17
C ALA A 259 22.12 2.34 0.81
N ALA A 260 20.81 2.05 0.67
CA ALA A 260 20.07 1.16 1.57
C ALA A 260 20.61 -0.28 1.55
N MET A 261 20.98 -0.79 0.36
CA MET A 261 21.53 -2.13 0.19
C MET A 261 23.05 -2.17 0.35
N GLY A 262 23.77 -1.18 -0.19
CA GLY A 262 25.21 -1.15 -0.23
C GLY A 262 25.85 -0.94 1.15
N VAL A 263 25.29 -0.06 1.97
CA VAL A 263 25.86 0.21 3.31
C VAL A 263 25.88 -1.03 4.21
N PRO A 264 24.77 -1.80 4.38
CA PRO A 264 24.83 -3.04 5.16
C PRO A 264 25.68 -4.13 4.49
N ALA A 265 25.71 -4.23 3.16
CA ALA A 265 26.54 -5.19 2.45
C ALA A 265 28.04 -4.91 2.70
N LEU A 266 28.48 -3.67 2.53
CA LEU A 266 29.84 -3.22 2.86
C LEU A 266 30.12 -3.43 4.35
N GLY A 267 29.13 -3.20 5.21
CA GLY A 267 29.22 -3.45 6.65
C GLY A 267 29.57 -4.88 7.00
N GLN A 268 28.99 -5.84 6.28
CA GLN A 268 29.34 -7.26 6.42
C GLN A 268 30.73 -7.55 5.90
N VAL A 269 31.09 -7.09 4.69
CA VAL A 269 32.41 -7.31 4.07
C VAL A 269 33.53 -6.74 4.94
N PHE A 270 33.39 -5.50 5.39
CA PHE A 270 34.40 -4.83 6.20
C PHE A 270 34.27 -5.06 7.72
N ARG A 271 33.35 -5.94 8.14
CA ARG A 271 33.13 -6.35 9.53
C ARG A 271 32.86 -5.19 10.52
N TRP A 272 32.30 -4.08 10.05
CA TRP A 272 31.86 -3.01 10.93
C TRP A 272 30.38 -3.09 11.32
N GLY A 273 29.72 -4.22 10.96
CA GLY A 273 28.37 -4.58 11.35
C GLY A 273 28.13 -6.08 11.23
N ARG A 274 26.99 -6.53 11.70
CA ARG A 274 26.58 -7.94 11.64
C ARG A 274 25.07 -8.06 11.43
N VAL A 275 24.64 -9.17 10.84
CA VAL A 275 23.25 -9.61 10.84
C VAL A 275 23.15 -10.74 11.87
N PRO A 276 22.49 -10.54 13.02
CA PRO A 276 22.28 -11.59 14.01
C PRO A 276 21.52 -12.78 13.43
N CYS A 277 21.81 -13.99 13.92
CA CYS A 277 21.25 -15.24 13.38
C CYS A 277 19.72 -15.24 13.20
N PRO A 278 18.88 -14.76 14.15
CA PRO A 278 17.42 -14.71 13.93
C PRO A 278 17.04 -13.85 12.72
N ALA A 279 17.70 -12.71 12.53
CA ALA A 279 17.47 -11.81 11.40
C ALA A 279 18.00 -12.42 10.08
N ALA A 280 19.19 -13.04 10.11
CA ALA A 280 19.76 -13.71 8.94
C ALA A 280 18.85 -14.84 8.43
N CYS A 281 18.35 -15.70 9.34
CA CYS A 281 17.40 -16.76 8.97
C CYS A 281 16.09 -16.18 8.43
N ALA A 282 15.54 -15.12 9.05
CA ALA A 282 14.31 -14.47 8.57
C ALA A 282 14.50 -13.85 7.18
N MET A 283 15.60 -13.13 6.94
CA MET A 283 15.93 -12.56 5.62
C MET A 283 16.15 -13.67 4.58
N GLY A 284 16.81 -14.76 4.95
CA GLY A 284 16.98 -15.92 4.07
C GLY A 284 15.66 -16.55 3.66
N LEU A 285 14.74 -16.76 4.61
CA LEU A 285 13.39 -17.26 4.31
C LEU A 285 12.61 -16.30 3.43
N LEU A 286 12.65 -14.99 3.72
CA LEU A 286 12.02 -13.95 2.89
C LEU A 286 12.58 -13.95 1.48
N ALA A 287 13.91 -14.05 1.32
CA ALA A 287 14.56 -14.10 0.01
C ALA A 287 14.16 -15.34 -0.80
N ILE A 288 14.09 -16.51 -0.15
CA ILE A 288 13.63 -17.76 -0.80
C ILE A 288 12.18 -17.59 -1.28
N VAL A 289 11.30 -17.06 -0.42
CA VAL A 289 9.89 -16.87 -0.78
C VAL A 289 9.76 -15.80 -1.87
N PHE A 290 10.51 -14.71 -1.81
CA PHE A 290 10.56 -13.69 -2.86
C PHE A 290 10.91 -14.30 -4.22
N LEU A 291 11.96 -15.12 -4.29
CA LEU A 291 12.39 -15.75 -5.53
C LEU A 291 11.37 -16.77 -6.07
N ALA A 292 10.67 -17.48 -5.17
CA ALA A 292 9.69 -18.49 -5.52
C ALA A 292 8.27 -17.95 -5.76
N ALA A 293 7.96 -16.74 -5.29
CA ALA A 293 6.62 -16.15 -5.38
C ALA A 293 6.27 -15.79 -6.83
N PRO A 294 5.03 -15.98 -7.27
CA PRO A 294 4.55 -15.42 -8.53
C PRO A 294 4.38 -13.89 -8.43
N TYR A 295 4.41 -13.22 -9.57
CA TYR A 295 4.05 -11.81 -9.70
C TYR A 295 2.55 -11.59 -9.47
N ALA A 296 1.72 -12.44 -10.10
CA ALA A 296 0.27 -12.40 -9.94
C ALA A 296 -0.28 -13.79 -9.63
N TRP A 297 -1.30 -13.85 -8.76
CA TRP A 297 -2.03 -15.06 -8.42
C TRP A 297 -3.35 -14.74 -7.75
N LYS A 298 -4.41 -15.51 -8.08
CA LYS A 298 -5.76 -15.36 -7.50
C LYS A 298 -6.31 -13.92 -7.58
N GLY A 299 -6.09 -13.25 -8.71
CA GLY A 299 -6.54 -11.87 -8.92
C GLY A 299 -5.78 -10.82 -8.09
N THR A 300 -4.64 -11.18 -7.52
CA THR A 300 -3.76 -10.25 -6.80
C THR A 300 -2.46 -10.11 -7.57
N TYR A 301 -2.08 -8.87 -7.88
CA TYR A 301 -0.84 -8.53 -8.58
C TYR A 301 0.25 -8.07 -7.59
N LEU A 302 1.50 -8.02 -8.06
CA LEU A 302 2.65 -7.54 -7.28
C LEU A 302 2.88 -8.34 -5.99
N LEU A 303 2.64 -9.66 -6.02
CA LEU A 303 2.83 -10.51 -4.84
C LEU A 303 4.30 -10.61 -4.44
N ASP A 304 5.19 -10.82 -5.40
CA ASP A 304 6.63 -10.88 -5.18
C ASP A 304 7.22 -9.53 -4.76
N THR A 305 6.75 -8.42 -5.34
CA THR A 305 7.14 -7.05 -4.95
C THR A 305 6.88 -6.80 -3.46
N ARG A 306 5.82 -7.36 -2.90
CA ARG A 306 5.52 -7.26 -1.46
C ARG A 306 6.59 -7.92 -0.60
N PHE A 307 7.14 -9.05 -1.02
CA PHE A 307 8.28 -9.69 -0.33
C PHE A 307 9.55 -8.86 -0.49
N ALA A 308 9.79 -8.25 -1.66
CA ALA A 308 10.90 -7.33 -1.85
C ALA A 308 10.81 -6.12 -0.91
N VAL A 309 9.61 -5.53 -0.72
CA VAL A 309 9.37 -4.45 0.26
C VAL A 309 9.66 -4.92 1.69
N MET A 310 9.22 -6.15 2.06
CA MET A 310 9.54 -6.72 3.37
C MET A 310 11.06 -6.87 3.57
N LEU A 311 11.81 -7.31 2.54
CA LEU A 311 13.26 -7.33 2.55
C LEU A 311 13.85 -5.93 2.71
N GLY A 312 13.28 -4.92 2.04
CA GLY A 312 13.66 -3.52 2.20
C GLY A 312 13.57 -3.04 3.64
N PHE A 313 12.48 -3.35 4.36
CA PHE A 313 12.39 -3.06 5.80
C PHE A 313 13.42 -3.85 6.60
N MET A 314 13.70 -5.10 6.23
CA MET A 314 14.67 -5.94 6.93
C MET A 314 16.12 -5.47 6.77
N LEU A 315 16.48 -4.68 5.76
CA LEU A 315 17.80 -4.02 5.67
C LEU A 315 18.06 -3.15 6.91
N PHE A 316 17.03 -2.51 7.44
CA PHE A 316 17.11 -1.63 8.61
C PHE A 316 16.72 -2.34 9.91
N ALA A 317 15.84 -3.33 9.84
CA ALA A 317 15.45 -4.13 10.99
C ALA A 317 16.51 -5.18 11.37
N GLY A 318 17.17 -5.80 10.38
CA GLY A 318 18.02 -6.98 10.57
C GLY A 318 19.51 -6.70 10.76
N PHE A 319 20.01 -5.55 10.35
CA PHE A 319 21.44 -5.21 10.44
C PHE A 319 21.76 -4.43 11.73
N VAL A 320 22.86 -4.83 12.39
CA VAL A 320 23.35 -4.21 13.64
C VAL A 320 24.81 -3.79 13.43
N PRO A 321 25.05 -2.51 13.09
CA PRO A 321 26.43 -2.01 12.96
C PRO A 321 27.05 -1.76 14.34
N ASN A 322 28.36 -2.02 14.46
CA ASN A 322 29.17 -1.55 15.59
C ASN A 322 29.50 -0.06 15.43
N ARG A 323 29.74 0.36 14.18
CA ARG A 323 29.87 1.77 13.79
C ARG A 323 29.40 1.92 12.34
N VAL A 324 28.91 3.08 11.97
CA VAL A 324 28.66 3.46 10.58
C VAL A 324 29.65 4.55 10.19
N PRO A 325 30.34 4.47 9.05
CA PRO A 325 31.19 5.56 8.59
C PRO A 325 30.41 6.87 8.52
N PRO A 326 30.96 8.00 9.02
CA PRO A 326 30.24 9.29 9.00
C PRO A 326 29.75 9.69 7.61
N ILE A 327 30.54 9.43 6.58
CA ILE A 327 30.16 9.73 5.19
C ILE A 327 28.92 8.95 4.76
N ALA A 328 28.78 7.67 5.15
CA ALA A 328 27.60 6.88 4.86
C ALA A 328 26.37 7.42 5.62
N SER A 329 26.52 7.77 6.90
CA SER A 329 25.44 8.34 7.71
C SER A 329 24.96 9.68 7.17
N VAL A 330 25.88 10.57 6.81
CA VAL A 330 25.55 11.88 6.22
C VAL A 330 24.92 11.69 4.82
N GLY A 331 25.49 10.83 3.99
CA GLY A 331 24.94 10.52 2.66
C GLY A 331 23.50 10.00 2.72
N MET A 332 23.23 9.04 3.61
CA MET A 332 21.86 8.52 3.80
C MET A 332 20.89 9.59 4.33
N ALA A 333 21.34 10.46 5.23
CA ALA A 333 20.53 11.56 5.73
C ALA A 333 20.20 12.60 4.65
N LEU A 334 21.17 12.91 3.78
CA LEU A 334 20.94 13.81 2.64
C LEU A 334 20.00 13.20 1.60
N LEU A 335 20.17 11.91 1.28
CA LEU A 335 19.24 11.19 0.38
C LEU A 335 17.81 11.16 0.96
N PHE A 336 17.67 10.91 2.26
CA PHE A 336 16.38 10.97 2.93
C PHE A 336 15.77 12.37 2.86
N ALA A 337 16.53 13.41 3.16
CA ALA A 337 16.07 14.80 3.10
C ALA A 337 15.65 15.19 1.67
N ALA A 338 16.48 14.86 0.66
CA ALA A 338 16.16 15.12 -0.75
C ALA A 338 14.85 14.43 -1.16
N ARG A 339 14.68 13.15 -0.78
CA ARG A 339 13.48 12.38 -1.07
C ARG A 339 12.23 12.98 -0.41
N MET A 340 12.32 13.42 0.84
CA MET A 340 11.20 14.06 1.54
C MET A 340 10.83 15.41 0.95
N VAL A 341 11.83 16.22 0.54
CA VAL A 341 11.60 17.50 -0.14
C VAL A 341 10.90 17.27 -1.48
N LEU A 342 11.41 16.34 -2.31
CA LEU A 342 10.79 16.00 -3.59
C LEU A 342 9.34 15.56 -3.40
N LEU A 343 9.08 14.68 -2.43
CA LEU A 343 7.73 14.20 -2.13
C LEU A 343 6.79 15.36 -1.77
N VAL A 344 7.22 16.28 -0.92
CA VAL A 344 6.43 17.45 -0.51
C VAL A 344 6.12 18.35 -1.71
N VAL A 345 7.12 18.60 -2.58
CA VAL A 345 6.95 19.42 -3.78
C VAL A 345 5.92 18.80 -4.73
N VAL A 346 6.13 17.51 -5.06
CA VAL A 346 5.23 16.77 -5.96
C VAL A 346 3.79 16.73 -5.41
N TRP A 347 3.63 16.48 -4.10
CA TRP A 347 2.29 16.45 -3.49
C TRP A 347 1.64 17.83 -3.39
N ALA A 348 2.45 18.90 -3.28
CA ALA A 348 1.93 20.26 -3.36
C ALA A 348 1.38 20.57 -4.75
N ASP A 349 2.09 20.16 -5.79
CA ASP A 349 1.68 20.38 -7.19
C ASP A 349 0.43 19.56 -7.55
N HIS A 350 0.28 18.34 -7.00
CA HIS A 350 -0.92 17.52 -7.17
C HIS A 350 -2.23 18.22 -6.71
N ARG A 351 -2.15 19.20 -5.82
CA ARG A 351 -3.32 20.01 -5.43
C ARG A 351 -3.96 20.74 -6.60
N ILE A 352 -3.22 21.03 -7.66
CA ILE A 352 -3.73 21.67 -8.88
C ILE A 352 -4.71 20.72 -9.54
N ASP A 353 -4.32 19.45 -9.75
CA ASP A 353 -5.15 18.42 -10.35
C ASP A 353 -6.45 18.18 -9.55
N LEU A 354 -6.34 18.12 -8.22
CA LEU A 354 -7.51 17.98 -7.34
C LEU A 354 -8.46 19.18 -7.42
N THR A 355 -7.90 20.40 -7.53
CA THR A 355 -8.71 21.62 -7.67
C THR A 355 -9.45 21.63 -9.00
N ASP A 356 -8.80 21.23 -10.08
CA ASP A 356 -9.38 21.11 -11.40
C ASP A 356 -10.48 20.06 -11.45
N LEU A 357 -10.20 18.88 -10.90
CA LEU A 357 -11.18 17.78 -10.80
C LEU A 357 -12.43 18.21 -10.02
N ARG A 358 -12.28 18.85 -8.86
CA ARG A 358 -13.40 19.32 -8.05
C ARG A 358 -14.23 20.39 -8.75
N ARG A 359 -13.58 21.29 -9.49
CA ARG A 359 -14.27 22.31 -10.29
C ARG A 359 -15.11 21.69 -11.39
N VAL A 360 -14.57 20.67 -12.05
CA VAL A 360 -15.26 19.93 -13.12
C VAL A 360 -16.40 19.07 -12.57
N LEU A 361 -16.24 18.48 -11.39
CA LEU A 361 -17.28 17.71 -10.72
C LEU A 361 -18.39 18.57 -10.07
N ALA A 362 -18.24 19.89 -10.00
CA ALA A 362 -19.23 20.77 -9.34
C ALA A 362 -20.67 20.63 -9.85
N PRO A 363 -20.94 20.43 -11.15
CA PRO A 363 -22.31 20.24 -11.66
C PRO A 363 -22.95 18.90 -11.30
N VAL A 364 -22.16 17.89 -10.97
CA VAL A 364 -22.65 16.53 -10.70
C VAL A 364 -23.51 16.52 -9.43
N GLN A 365 -24.74 16.03 -9.56
CA GLN A 365 -25.70 15.96 -8.45
C GLN A 365 -25.67 14.57 -7.77
N PRO A 366 -26.02 14.50 -6.47
CA PRO A 366 -26.14 13.24 -5.78
C PRO A 366 -27.09 12.26 -6.48
N GLY A 367 -26.70 11.02 -6.63
CA GLY A 367 -27.52 9.99 -7.26
C GLY A 367 -27.30 9.82 -8.76
N GLN A 368 -26.50 10.69 -9.39
CA GLN A 368 -26.11 10.54 -10.79
C GLN A 368 -24.97 9.53 -10.97
N ALA A 369 -24.83 9.02 -12.18
CA ALA A 369 -23.80 8.05 -12.56
C ALA A 369 -22.74 8.71 -13.45
N VAL A 370 -21.47 8.54 -13.10
CA VAL A 370 -20.30 9.13 -13.79
C VAL A 370 -19.41 8.02 -14.29
N TYR A 371 -19.32 7.88 -15.61
CA TYR A 371 -18.33 7.04 -16.25
C TYR A 371 -17.00 7.79 -16.30
N VAL A 372 -15.90 7.16 -15.93
CA VAL A 372 -14.59 7.80 -15.91
C VAL A 372 -13.73 7.21 -17.02
N VAL A 373 -13.03 8.06 -17.72
CA VAL A 373 -12.04 7.68 -18.73
C VAL A 373 -10.72 8.39 -18.43
N GLU A 374 -9.64 7.71 -18.73
CA GLU A 374 -8.32 8.32 -18.77
C GLU A 374 -7.90 8.63 -20.21
N ALA A 375 -7.01 9.60 -20.35
CA ALA A 375 -6.72 10.13 -21.67
C ALA A 375 -5.69 9.35 -22.45
N GLY A 376 -4.87 8.50 -21.84
CA GLY A 376 -3.75 7.92 -22.56
C GLY A 376 -3.32 6.54 -22.16
N GLN A 377 -2.90 5.79 -23.17
CA GLN A 377 -2.23 4.51 -22.96
C GLN A 377 -0.77 4.74 -22.54
N GLN A 378 -0.31 3.95 -21.58
CA GLN A 378 1.06 3.94 -21.08
C GLN A 378 2.14 3.73 -22.18
N GLU A 379 1.76 3.21 -23.32
CA GLU A 379 2.65 2.91 -24.45
C GLU A 379 2.97 4.13 -25.34
N ASN A 380 2.29 5.27 -25.13
CA ASN A 380 2.56 6.46 -25.93
C ASN A 380 3.74 7.26 -25.35
N PRO A 381 4.92 7.34 -26.05
CA PRO A 381 6.05 8.13 -25.57
C PRO A 381 5.74 9.61 -25.33
N ALA A 382 4.77 10.17 -26.04
CA ALA A 382 4.31 11.54 -25.86
C ALA A 382 3.60 11.73 -24.50
N TYR A 383 2.99 10.68 -23.93
CA TYR A 383 2.38 10.69 -22.62
C TYR A 383 3.41 11.05 -21.54
N TRP A 384 4.55 10.34 -21.53
CA TRP A 384 5.60 10.51 -20.52
C TRP A 384 6.33 11.85 -20.58
N THR A 385 6.37 12.47 -21.78
CA THR A 385 6.97 13.79 -21.97
C THR A 385 5.99 14.94 -21.71
N ALA A 386 4.68 14.69 -21.84
CA ALA A 386 3.63 15.70 -21.68
C ALA A 386 3.07 15.72 -20.24
N ASN A 387 3.13 14.59 -19.51
CA ASN A 387 2.57 14.53 -18.16
C ASN A 387 3.48 15.15 -17.12
N PRO A 388 2.91 15.91 -16.21
CA PRO A 388 3.62 16.32 -15.01
C PRO A 388 4.07 15.09 -14.21
N HIS A 389 5.31 15.11 -13.72
CA HIS A 389 5.92 13.96 -13.01
C HIS A 389 5.23 13.57 -11.70
N TRP A 390 4.26 14.35 -11.20
CA TRP A 390 3.46 13.97 -10.04
C TRP A 390 2.32 13.00 -10.33
N ARG A 391 2.05 12.67 -11.59
CA ARG A 391 1.01 11.72 -11.99
C ARG A 391 1.53 10.28 -12.13
N ALA A 392 2.84 10.11 -12.15
CA ALA A 392 3.46 8.78 -12.24
C ALA A 392 4.71 8.67 -11.37
N LEU A 393 5.01 7.45 -10.95
CA LEU A 393 6.29 7.12 -10.32
C LEU A 393 7.41 7.05 -11.35
N SER A 394 8.64 7.05 -10.88
CA SER A 394 9.85 6.97 -11.74
C SER A 394 9.95 5.68 -12.56
N ASP A 395 9.24 4.63 -12.17
CA ASP A 395 9.14 3.36 -12.92
C ASP A 395 7.96 3.31 -13.90
N GLY A 396 7.22 4.41 -14.02
CA GLY A 396 6.10 4.52 -14.92
C GLY A 396 4.74 4.15 -14.33
N THR A 397 4.66 3.74 -13.07
CA THR A 397 3.37 3.44 -12.42
C THR A 397 2.54 4.72 -12.30
N ARG A 398 1.36 4.73 -12.87
CA ARG A 398 0.39 5.84 -12.75
C ARG A 398 -0.19 5.91 -11.35
N LEU A 399 -0.56 7.12 -10.92
CA LEU A 399 -1.11 7.38 -9.59
C LEU A 399 -2.51 8.03 -9.61
N ASP A 400 -3.01 8.40 -10.78
CA ASP A 400 -4.24 9.19 -10.97
C ASP A 400 -5.46 8.36 -11.41
N GLU A 401 -5.30 7.11 -11.82
CA GLU A 401 -6.37 6.26 -12.36
C GLU A 401 -7.63 6.22 -11.48
N HIS A 402 -7.47 6.16 -10.16
CA HIS A 402 -8.61 6.05 -9.25
C HIS A 402 -9.11 7.40 -8.69
N LEU A 403 -8.61 8.53 -9.17
CA LEU A 403 -9.09 9.85 -8.72
C LEU A 403 -10.59 10.09 -9.02
N GLY A 404 -11.14 9.41 -10.04
CA GLY A 404 -12.57 9.41 -10.32
C GLY A 404 -13.46 8.97 -9.17
N ALA A 405 -12.94 8.20 -8.21
CA ALA A 405 -13.63 7.82 -6.96
C ALA A 405 -14.05 9.03 -6.10
N LEU A 406 -13.46 10.21 -6.31
CA LEU A 406 -13.89 11.44 -5.64
C LEU A 406 -15.31 11.88 -6.05
N ALA A 407 -15.79 11.48 -7.23
CA ALA A 407 -17.20 11.67 -7.59
C ALA A 407 -18.15 10.94 -6.61
N LEU A 408 -17.76 9.75 -6.15
CA LEU A 408 -18.50 9.00 -5.15
C LEU A 408 -18.43 9.65 -3.76
N ILE A 409 -17.22 10.03 -3.31
CA ILE A 409 -17.00 10.61 -1.99
C ILE A 409 -17.63 12.00 -1.86
N GLU A 410 -17.36 12.89 -2.83
CA GLU A 410 -17.66 14.33 -2.72
C GLU A 410 -19.01 14.70 -3.33
N ARG A 411 -19.55 13.87 -4.24
CA ARG A 411 -20.81 14.11 -4.95
C ARG A 411 -21.89 13.06 -4.72
N ARG A 412 -21.59 11.96 -4.04
CA ARG A 412 -22.49 10.81 -3.88
C ARG A 412 -23.00 10.30 -5.24
N ALA A 413 -22.12 10.35 -6.24
CA ALA A 413 -22.36 9.85 -7.58
C ALA A 413 -21.94 8.38 -7.68
N TYR A 414 -22.62 7.61 -8.52
CA TYR A 414 -22.17 6.26 -8.82
C TYR A 414 -20.89 6.30 -9.65
N TRP A 415 -19.88 5.52 -9.22
CA TRP A 415 -18.62 5.32 -9.92
C TRP A 415 -18.41 3.83 -10.21
N PRO A 416 -18.21 3.40 -11.49
CA PRO A 416 -18.32 1.99 -11.89
C PRO A 416 -17.08 1.13 -11.57
N PHE A 417 -15.94 1.73 -11.17
CA PHE A 417 -14.67 1.02 -10.95
C PHE A 417 -14.35 0.80 -9.48
N GLN A 418 -15.36 0.87 -8.61
CA GLN A 418 -15.21 0.61 -7.18
C GLN A 418 -14.72 -0.82 -6.93
N PHE A 419 -13.74 -0.98 -6.03
CA PHE A 419 -13.33 -2.30 -5.54
C PHE A 419 -14.46 -2.95 -4.75
N ASP A 420 -15.19 -3.87 -5.38
CA ASP A 420 -16.39 -4.52 -4.83
C ASP A 420 -16.40 -6.04 -5.04
N MET A 421 -15.23 -6.68 -5.23
CA MET A 421 -15.15 -8.14 -5.36
C MET A 421 -15.49 -8.84 -4.03
N PRO A 422 -16.53 -9.68 -3.97
CA PRO A 422 -17.00 -10.30 -2.72
C PRO A 422 -15.96 -11.18 -2.01
N SER A 423 -14.97 -11.69 -2.76
CA SER A 423 -13.86 -12.49 -2.23
C SER A 423 -12.74 -11.67 -1.59
N GLN A 424 -12.73 -10.35 -1.79
CA GLN A 424 -11.64 -9.46 -1.33
C GLN A 424 -12.14 -8.20 -0.61
N GLN A 425 -13.40 -7.79 -0.82
CA GLN A 425 -13.95 -6.56 -0.26
C GLN A 425 -15.31 -6.80 0.41
N PRO A 426 -15.65 -6.05 1.50
CA PRO A 426 -16.87 -6.23 2.25
C PRO A 426 -18.07 -5.41 1.71
N ILE A 427 -18.05 -5.09 0.43
CA ILE A 427 -19.08 -4.31 -0.29
C ILE A 427 -19.41 -4.98 -1.61
N GLN A 428 -20.62 -4.79 -2.10
CA GLN A 428 -21.03 -5.16 -3.45
C GLN A 428 -21.93 -4.10 -4.08
N THR A 429 -21.78 -3.90 -5.38
CA THR A 429 -22.68 -3.06 -6.18
C THR A 429 -24.01 -3.77 -6.39
N ARG A 430 -25.12 -3.02 -6.26
CA ARG A 430 -26.51 -3.52 -6.44
C ARG A 430 -26.96 -3.42 -7.90
N GLU A 431 -27.95 -4.23 -8.29
CA GLU A 431 -28.68 -4.01 -9.52
C GLU A 431 -29.56 -2.74 -9.45
N PRO A 432 -29.70 -1.98 -10.55
CA PRO A 432 -29.19 -2.27 -11.91
C PRO A 432 -27.73 -1.82 -12.12
N TYR A 433 -27.10 -1.14 -11.17
CA TYR A 433 -25.74 -0.57 -11.29
C TYR A 433 -24.66 -1.63 -11.45
N ARG A 434 -24.91 -2.85 -11.00
CA ARG A 434 -24.00 -3.99 -11.22
C ARG A 434 -23.70 -4.23 -12.69
N LYS A 435 -24.67 -4.01 -13.57
CA LYS A 435 -24.50 -4.13 -15.03
C LYS A 435 -23.66 -3.00 -15.62
N LEU A 436 -23.56 -1.88 -14.91
CA LEU A 436 -22.77 -0.73 -15.30
C LEU A 436 -21.33 -0.77 -14.72
N SER A 437 -21.06 -1.71 -13.78
CA SER A 437 -19.74 -1.84 -13.17
C SER A 437 -18.71 -2.24 -14.20
N GLY A 438 -17.59 -1.53 -14.20
CA GLY A 438 -16.43 -1.85 -15.03
C GLY A 438 -15.58 -2.98 -14.46
N LYS A 439 -14.51 -3.32 -15.14
CA LYS A 439 -13.50 -4.24 -14.64
C LYS A 439 -12.77 -3.58 -13.46
N VAL A 440 -12.78 -4.24 -12.33
CA VAL A 440 -12.12 -3.73 -11.12
C VAL A 440 -10.63 -3.48 -11.37
N GLY A 441 -10.16 -2.31 -11.00
CA GLY A 441 -8.75 -1.91 -11.16
C GLY A 441 -8.35 -1.55 -12.59
N HIS A 442 -9.31 -1.23 -13.46
CA HIS A 442 -9.06 -0.79 -14.82
C HIS A 442 -9.98 0.38 -15.18
N VAL A 443 -9.42 1.56 -15.37
CA VAL A 443 -10.12 2.71 -15.93
C VAL A 443 -9.88 2.73 -17.44
N PRO A 444 -10.94 2.74 -18.27
CA PRO A 444 -10.81 2.68 -19.72
C PRO A 444 -10.26 3.99 -20.31
N ASP A 445 -9.66 3.89 -21.48
CA ASP A 445 -9.33 5.04 -22.31
C ASP A 445 -10.50 5.49 -23.19
N TRP A 446 -10.29 6.55 -23.98
CA TRP A 446 -11.31 7.07 -24.90
C TRP A 446 -11.65 6.10 -26.05
N ALA A 447 -10.74 5.22 -26.47
CA ALA A 447 -11.00 4.24 -27.52
C ALA A 447 -11.94 3.14 -27.00
N GLU A 448 -11.70 2.66 -25.79
CA GLU A 448 -12.58 1.72 -25.09
C GLU A 448 -13.95 2.36 -24.79
N ALA A 449 -13.98 3.61 -24.30
CA ALA A 449 -15.22 4.33 -24.02
C ALA A 449 -16.06 4.60 -25.28
N ALA A 450 -15.43 4.76 -26.44
CA ALA A 450 -16.12 5.00 -27.72
C ALA A 450 -16.99 3.80 -28.14
N VAL A 451 -16.60 2.58 -27.78
CA VAL A 451 -17.31 1.33 -28.10
C VAL A 451 -18.12 0.78 -26.93
N ALA A 452 -17.90 1.31 -25.71
CA ALA A 452 -18.63 0.89 -24.51
C ALA A 452 -20.10 1.35 -24.53
N ASP A 453 -20.98 0.56 -23.91
CA ASP A 453 -22.34 1.02 -23.60
C ASP A 453 -22.32 1.94 -22.38
N VAL A 454 -22.29 3.24 -22.64
CA VAL A 454 -22.32 4.28 -21.59
C VAL A 454 -23.72 4.83 -21.33
N CYS A 455 -24.77 4.23 -21.93
CA CYS A 455 -26.14 4.74 -21.88
C CYS A 455 -26.80 4.71 -20.49
N GLY A 456 -26.21 3.99 -19.55
CA GLY A 456 -26.66 4.00 -18.15
C GLY A 456 -26.03 5.11 -17.30
N PHE A 457 -25.19 5.97 -17.88
CA PHE A 457 -24.49 7.05 -17.18
C PHE A 457 -25.04 8.42 -17.56
N ASP A 458 -25.00 9.37 -16.62
CA ASP A 458 -25.36 10.77 -16.86
C ASP A 458 -24.21 11.56 -17.49
N TYR A 459 -22.98 11.22 -17.10
CA TYR A 459 -21.77 11.94 -17.52
C TYR A 459 -20.61 11.00 -17.83
N VAL A 460 -19.69 11.52 -18.65
CA VAL A 460 -18.31 11.02 -18.79
C VAL A 460 -17.36 12.05 -18.20
N LEU A 461 -16.55 11.62 -17.25
CA LEU A 461 -15.44 12.37 -16.67
C LEU A 461 -14.14 11.91 -17.32
N SER A 462 -13.45 12.81 -18.02
CA SER A 462 -12.10 12.57 -18.51
C SER A 462 -11.08 13.06 -17.49
N LEU A 463 -10.16 12.22 -17.13
CA LEU A 463 -8.94 12.60 -16.42
C LEU A 463 -7.87 12.98 -17.47
N GLU A 464 -6.84 13.73 -17.06
CA GLU A 464 -5.71 14.17 -17.91
C GLU A 464 -6.13 14.92 -19.18
N ALA A 465 -7.23 15.66 -19.11
CA ALA A 465 -7.76 16.44 -20.24
C ALA A 465 -6.80 17.54 -20.75
N ASP A 466 -5.77 17.89 -19.99
CA ASP A 466 -4.68 18.79 -20.36
C ASP A 466 -3.62 18.12 -21.25
N ALA A 467 -3.44 16.80 -21.13
CA ALA A 467 -2.47 16.06 -21.92
C ALA A 467 -3.03 15.56 -23.26
N PHE A 468 -4.36 15.40 -23.35
CA PHE A 468 -5.02 14.80 -24.52
C PHE A 468 -6.22 15.63 -24.97
N PRO A 469 -6.38 15.83 -26.29
CA PRO A 469 -7.49 16.60 -26.86
C PRO A 469 -8.82 15.80 -26.83
N ASP A 470 -9.86 16.46 -27.25
CA ASP A 470 -11.26 16.09 -27.20
C ASP A 470 -11.63 14.64 -27.59
N PRO A 471 -12.73 14.12 -27.03
CA PRO A 471 -13.20 12.77 -27.31
C PRO A 471 -13.49 12.55 -28.80
N PRO A 472 -13.17 11.35 -29.34
CA PRO A 472 -13.35 11.06 -30.75
C PRO A 472 -14.81 10.94 -31.20
N ALA A 473 -15.76 10.88 -30.26
CA ALA A 473 -17.17 10.63 -30.56
C ALA A 473 -18.07 11.86 -30.39
N ARG A 474 -18.88 12.19 -31.40
CA ARG A 474 -19.84 13.30 -31.39
C ARG A 474 -20.97 13.17 -30.34
N ARG A 475 -21.08 12.00 -29.70
CA ARG A 475 -22.11 11.75 -28.66
C ARG A 475 -21.80 12.37 -27.30
N PHE A 476 -20.59 12.93 -27.13
CA PHE A 476 -20.15 13.54 -25.89
C PHE A 476 -20.09 15.08 -26.04
N ARG A 477 -20.92 15.80 -25.28
CA ARG A 477 -20.97 17.26 -25.29
C ARG A 477 -20.27 17.81 -24.05
N LEU A 478 -19.22 18.59 -24.28
CA LEU A 478 -18.45 19.23 -23.21
C LEU A 478 -19.35 20.13 -22.33
N LEU A 479 -19.31 19.92 -21.02
CA LEU A 479 -20.00 20.75 -20.02
C LEU A 479 -19.04 21.63 -19.25
N ALA A 480 -17.91 21.08 -18.82
CA ALA A 480 -16.89 21.78 -18.05
C ALA A 480 -15.52 21.22 -18.37
N ARG A 481 -14.50 22.09 -18.39
CA ARG A 481 -13.09 21.70 -18.52
C ARG A 481 -12.23 22.59 -17.63
N SER A 482 -11.30 22.00 -16.90
CA SER A 482 -10.31 22.70 -16.09
C SER A 482 -9.05 21.85 -16.02
N GLY A 483 -7.98 22.33 -16.67
CA GLY A 483 -6.67 21.66 -16.69
C GLY A 483 -6.76 20.14 -16.79
N PHE A 484 -6.51 19.49 -15.66
CA PHE A 484 -6.47 18.03 -15.51
C PHE A 484 -7.77 17.31 -15.92
N ALA A 485 -8.95 17.91 -15.78
CA ALA A 485 -10.22 17.19 -15.94
C ALA A 485 -11.18 17.85 -16.90
N ALA A 486 -12.06 17.05 -17.55
CA ALA A 486 -13.18 17.51 -18.33
C ALA A 486 -14.42 16.64 -18.09
N LEU A 487 -15.61 17.28 -18.04
CA LEU A 487 -16.90 16.61 -17.87
C LEU A 487 -17.74 16.77 -19.14
N TYR A 488 -18.29 15.69 -19.62
CA TYR A 488 -19.14 15.64 -20.80
C TYR A 488 -20.52 15.07 -20.44
N ALA A 489 -21.57 15.71 -21.01
CA ALA A 489 -22.89 15.07 -21.08
C ALA A 489 -22.90 14.01 -22.19
N ILE A 490 -23.70 12.99 -22.01
CA ILE A 490 -23.93 11.95 -22.99
C ILE A 490 -25.18 12.36 -23.76
N ASP A 491 -25.01 12.81 -25.02
CA ASP A 491 -26.13 13.17 -25.91
C ASP A 491 -26.64 11.91 -26.59
N ALA A 492 -27.91 11.62 -26.35
CA ALA A 492 -28.75 10.59 -26.95
C ALA A 492 -28.08 9.19 -27.15
N CYS A 493 -28.41 8.31 -26.23
CA CYS A 493 -28.40 6.89 -26.52
C CYS A 493 -29.56 6.63 -27.48
N ALA A 494 -29.28 6.31 -28.74
CA ALA A 494 -30.30 5.81 -29.67
C ALA A 494 -30.91 4.54 -29.05
N GLY A 495 -32.21 4.59 -28.71
CA GLY A 495 -32.98 3.48 -28.24
C GLY A 495 -33.14 2.37 -29.26
#